data_fc509c61a053cc633cbc81caf5a0b450
#
_entry.id   fc509c61a053cc633cbc81caf5a0b450
#
_cell.length_a   1.000
_cell.length_b   1.000
_cell.length_c   1.000
_cell.angle_alpha   90.00
_cell.angle_beta   90.00
_cell.angle_gamma   90.00
#
_symmetry.space_group_name_H-M   'P 1'
#
loop_
_entity.id
_entity.type
_entity.pdbx_description
1 polymer ?
#
loop_
_entity_poly.entity_id
_entity_poly.type
_entity_poly.pdbx_seq_one_letter_code
_entity_poly.pdbx_strand_id
1 'polypeptide(L)'
;MNIGLIIAGGSGARMQQDIPKQFLTVNERPVIVYTLEAFQKHRDIDEIAVVCIEGWDQVLWAYANQFNITKLKYVVPGGKNGQDSIRNGVFELERHYSPDDLVLIHDAI
;
A
#
# COMPACT_ATOMS: atom_id res chain seq x y z
N MET A 1 17.92 1.83 -5.71
CA MET A 1 16.94 1.26 -4.74
C MET A 1 15.67 0.90 -5.48
N ASN A 2 15.06 -0.20 -5.14
CA ASN A 2 13.81 -0.63 -5.74
C ASN A 2 12.67 -0.45 -4.75
N ILE A 3 11.66 0.32 -5.13
CA ILE A 3 10.54 0.65 -4.26
C ILE A 3 9.27 -0.01 -4.79
N GLY A 4 8.57 -0.74 -3.93
CA GLY A 4 7.26 -1.27 -4.27
C GLY A 4 6.19 -0.27 -3.87
N LEU A 5 5.42 0.23 -4.83
CA LEU A 5 4.29 1.12 -4.57
C LEU A 5 3.01 0.33 -4.74
N ILE A 6 2.32 0.09 -3.63
CA ILE A 6 1.10 -0.69 -3.60
C ILE A 6 -0.09 0.27 -3.57
N ILE A 7 -1.01 0.09 -4.51
CA ILE A 7 -2.20 0.93 -4.62
C ILE A 7 -3.36 0.25 -3.93
N ALA A 8 -3.77 0.82 -2.81
CA ALA A 8 -4.86 0.31 -1.98
C ALA A 8 -5.85 1.42 -1.63
N GLY A 9 -5.99 2.40 -2.54
CA GLY A 9 -6.80 3.58 -2.29
C GLY A 9 -8.25 3.50 -2.73
N GLY A 10 -8.68 2.38 -3.30
CA GLY A 10 -10.06 2.22 -3.74
C GLY A 10 -11.02 2.37 -2.58
N SER A 11 -12.05 3.16 -2.78
CA SER A 11 -12.95 3.53 -1.69
C SER A 11 -13.79 2.38 -1.16
N GLY A 12 -14.11 1.40 -2.00
CA GLY A 12 -15.04 0.36 -1.62
C GLY A 12 -16.44 0.89 -1.30
N ALA A 13 -16.67 2.19 -1.49
CA ALA A 13 -17.93 2.82 -1.13
C ALA A 13 -19.12 2.21 -1.82
N ARG A 14 -18.90 1.64 -2.99
CA ARG A 14 -19.98 0.99 -3.75
C ARG A 14 -20.48 -0.29 -3.11
N MET A 15 -19.71 -0.85 -2.19
CA MET A 15 -20.02 -2.15 -1.61
C MET A 15 -20.83 -2.03 -0.34
N GLN A 16 -21.09 -0.81 0.11
CA GLN A 16 -21.83 -0.56 1.34
C GLN A 16 -21.30 -1.37 2.52
N GLN A 17 -20.01 -1.65 2.52
CA GLN A 17 -19.37 -2.35 3.61
C GLN A 17 -18.60 -1.38 4.47
N ASP A 18 -18.64 -1.62 5.77
CA ASP A 18 -17.90 -0.80 6.73
C ASP A 18 -16.40 -1.00 6.60
N ILE A 19 -15.98 -2.17 6.09
CA ILE A 19 -14.57 -2.51 5.94
C ILE A 19 -14.21 -2.49 4.46
N PRO A 20 -13.22 -1.69 4.05
CA PRO A 20 -12.76 -1.70 2.67
C PRO A 20 -12.30 -3.10 2.24
N LYS A 21 -12.49 -3.39 0.96
CA LYS A 21 -12.23 -4.71 0.39
C LYS A 21 -10.80 -5.20 0.69
N GLN A 22 -9.82 -4.31 0.59
CA GLN A 22 -8.43 -4.67 0.81
C GLN A 22 -8.10 -5.02 2.25
N PHE A 23 -8.98 -4.66 3.19
CA PHE A 23 -8.81 -4.98 4.62
C PHE A 23 -9.71 -6.12 5.09
N LEU A 24 -10.48 -6.73 4.19
CA LEU A 24 -11.25 -7.93 4.53
C LEU A 24 -10.29 -9.07 4.84
N THR A 25 -10.66 -9.87 5.83
CA THR A 25 -9.81 -10.97 6.30
C THR A 25 -10.08 -12.26 5.54
N VAL A 26 -9.03 -12.89 5.07
CA VAL A 26 -9.06 -14.22 4.45
C VAL A 26 -8.00 -15.07 5.15
N ASN A 27 -8.41 -16.20 5.72
CA ASN A 27 -7.51 -17.08 6.47
C ASN A 27 -6.73 -16.32 7.54
N GLU A 28 -7.47 -15.52 8.33
CA GLU A 28 -6.96 -14.79 9.47
C GLU A 28 -6.01 -13.64 9.12
N ARG A 29 -5.90 -13.27 7.82
CA ARG A 29 -5.08 -12.14 7.40
C ARG A 29 -5.88 -11.21 6.50
N PRO A 30 -5.75 -9.89 6.67
CA PRO A 30 -6.31 -8.95 5.70
C PRO A 30 -5.73 -9.19 4.31
N VAL A 31 -6.55 -9.00 3.28
CA VAL A 31 -6.13 -9.24 1.90
C VAL A 31 -4.84 -8.48 1.57
N ILE A 32 -4.75 -7.21 1.97
CA ILE A 32 -3.57 -6.39 1.67
C ILE A 32 -2.28 -6.98 2.26
N VAL A 33 -2.38 -7.70 3.38
CA VAL A 33 -1.20 -8.26 4.04
C VAL A 33 -0.53 -9.31 3.17
N TYR A 34 -1.29 -10.06 2.38
CA TYR A 34 -0.69 -11.04 1.46
C TYR A 34 0.24 -10.35 0.45
N THR A 35 -0.21 -9.22 -0.10
CA THR A 35 0.63 -8.44 -1.02
C THR A 35 1.83 -7.84 -0.31
N LEU A 36 1.61 -7.28 0.88
CA LEU A 36 2.71 -6.72 1.67
C LEU A 36 3.75 -7.77 2.00
N GLU A 37 3.32 -8.97 2.37
CA GLU A 37 4.26 -10.04 2.69
C GLU A 37 5.05 -10.49 1.47
N ALA A 38 4.42 -10.56 0.30
CA ALA A 38 5.11 -10.91 -0.92
C ALA A 38 6.22 -9.90 -1.23
N PHE A 39 5.93 -8.61 -1.06
CA PHE A 39 6.92 -7.56 -1.28
C PHE A 39 8.00 -7.57 -0.20
N GLN A 40 7.61 -7.84 1.05
CA GLN A 40 8.55 -7.91 2.17
C GLN A 40 9.58 -9.01 1.97
N LYS A 41 9.15 -10.14 1.44
CA LYS A 41 10.02 -11.30 1.23
C LYS A 41 10.87 -11.21 -0.03
N HIS A 42 10.51 -10.31 -0.94
CA HIS A 42 11.22 -10.20 -2.22
C HIS A 42 12.53 -9.47 -1.99
N ARG A 43 13.63 -10.17 -2.24
CA ARG A 43 14.96 -9.62 -1.94
C ARG A 43 15.33 -8.40 -2.78
N ASP A 44 14.70 -8.23 -3.95
CA ASP A 44 14.98 -7.10 -4.83
C ASP A 44 14.15 -5.86 -4.51
N ILE A 45 13.18 -5.97 -3.60
CA ILE A 45 12.40 -4.83 -3.12
C ILE A 45 13.05 -4.31 -1.84
N ASP A 46 13.49 -3.06 -1.87
CA ASP A 46 14.17 -2.46 -0.72
C ASP A 46 13.21 -1.80 0.24
N GLU A 47 12.21 -1.09 -0.28
CA GLU A 47 11.24 -0.38 0.53
C GLU A 47 9.86 -0.47 -0.09
N ILE A 48 8.83 -0.27 0.73
CA ILE A 48 7.44 -0.34 0.31
C ILE A 48 6.76 0.98 0.69
N ALA A 49 5.96 1.50 -0.23
CA ALA A 49 5.03 2.59 0.02
C ALA A 49 3.64 2.12 -0.36
N VAL A 50 2.63 2.57 0.37
CA VAL A 50 1.24 2.20 0.12
C VAL A 50 0.41 3.45 -0.04
N VAL A 51 -0.39 3.51 -1.11
CA VAL A 51 -1.45 4.49 -1.24
C VAL A 51 -2.69 3.86 -0.61
N CYS A 52 -3.13 4.41 0.51
CA CYS A 52 -4.15 3.80 1.35
C CYS A 52 -5.43 4.61 1.32
N ILE A 53 -6.57 3.92 1.42
CA ILE A 53 -7.86 4.58 1.55
C ILE A 53 -7.85 5.45 2.81
N GLU A 54 -8.41 6.65 2.70
CA GLU A 54 -8.44 7.60 3.79
C GLU A 54 -9.12 7.00 5.02
N GLY A 55 -8.52 7.25 6.18
CA GLY A 55 -9.06 6.76 7.46
C GLY A 55 -8.55 5.38 7.87
N TRP A 56 -7.81 4.69 7.00
CA TRP A 56 -7.32 3.34 7.28
C TRP A 56 -5.80 3.24 7.40
N ASP A 57 -5.10 4.36 7.34
CA ASP A 57 -3.65 4.39 7.42
C ASP A 57 -3.13 3.84 8.75
N GLN A 58 -3.77 4.18 9.86
CA GLN A 58 -3.34 3.67 11.17
C GLN A 58 -3.57 2.17 11.29
N VAL A 59 -4.68 1.68 10.73
CA VAL A 59 -4.96 0.24 10.70
C VAL A 59 -3.88 -0.48 9.88
N LEU A 60 -3.51 0.12 8.75
CA LEU A 60 -2.46 -0.45 7.91
C LEU A 60 -1.13 -0.53 8.66
N TRP A 61 -0.73 0.53 9.36
CA TRP A 61 0.50 0.51 10.15
C TRP A 61 0.45 -0.54 11.26
N ALA A 62 -0.71 -0.70 11.89
CA ALA A 62 -0.87 -1.72 12.93
C ALA A 62 -0.69 -3.13 12.37
N TYR A 63 -1.24 -3.40 11.19
CA TYR A 63 -1.05 -4.69 10.53
C TYR A 63 0.41 -4.88 10.08
N ALA A 64 1.04 -3.83 9.58
CA ALA A 64 2.44 -3.91 9.18
C ALA A 64 3.31 -4.30 10.38
N ASN A 65 3.03 -3.72 11.53
CA ASN A 65 3.74 -4.08 12.76
C ASN A 65 3.44 -5.53 13.16
N GLN A 66 2.19 -5.93 13.12
CA GLN A 66 1.77 -7.28 13.51
C GLN A 66 2.43 -8.36 12.65
N PHE A 67 2.52 -8.12 11.36
CA PHE A 67 3.03 -9.09 10.40
C PHE A 67 4.49 -8.83 9.98
N ASN A 68 5.18 -7.96 10.69
CA ASN A 68 6.60 -7.68 10.50
C ASN A 68 6.94 -7.17 9.09
N ILE A 69 6.13 -6.26 8.58
CA ILE A 69 6.39 -5.62 7.29
C ILE A 69 7.34 -4.44 7.52
N THR A 70 8.60 -4.77 7.72
CA THR A 70 9.62 -3.78 8.10
C THR A 70 10.01 -2.86 6.94
N LYS A 71 9.73 -3.25 5.70
CA LYS A 71 10.07 -2.45 4.53
C LYS A 71 9.05 -1.33 4.28
N LEU A 72 7.89 -1.34 4.94
CA LEU A 72 6.90 -0.29 4.77
C LEU A 72 7.42 1.02 5.36
N LYS A 73 7.58 2.05 4.52
CA LYS A 73 8.15 3.33 4.93
C LYS A 73 7.16 4.48 4.81
N TYR A 74 6.29 4.45 3.81
CA TYR A 74 5.37 5.57 3.56
C TYR A 74 3.98 5.06 3.30
N VAL A 75 3.00 5.74 3.88
CA VAL A 75 1.59 5.52 3.62
C VAL A 75 1.00 6.88 3.24
N VAL A 76 0.44 6.97 2.04
CA VAL A 76 -0.13 8.21 1.53
C VAL A 76 -1.62 8.04 1.26
N PRO A 77 -2.41 9.12 1.36
CA PRO A 77 -3.85 8.99 1.13
C PRO A 77 -4.16 8.71 -0.33
N GLY A 78 -5.19 7.91 -0.56
CA GLY A 78 -5.70 7.65 -1.90
C GLY A 78 -6.40 8.85 -2.49
N GLY A 79 -6.44 8.90 -3.82
CA GLY A 79 -7.19 9.92 -4.54
C GLY A 79 -8.61 9.48 -4.81
N LYS A 80 -9.31 10.28 -5.63
CA LYS A 80 -10.70 10.01 -5.98
C LYS A 80 -10.87 8.78 -6.86
N ASN A 81 -9.83 8.42 -7.59
CA ASN A 81 -9.83 7.27 -8.48
C ASN A 81 -8.44 6.66 -8.54
N GLY A 82 -8.28 5.60 -9.32
CA GLY A 82 -7.00 4.89 -9.42
C GLY A 82 -5.87 5.76 -9.93
N GLN A 83 -6.14 6.64 -10.90
CA GLN A 83 -5.11 7.52 -11.44
C GLN A 83 -4.66 8.56 -10.42
N ASP A 84 -5.59 9.14 -9.68
CA ASP A 84 -5.24 10.09 -8.61
C ASP A 84 -4.44 9.41 -7.51
N SER A 85 -4.78 8.17 -7.20
CA SER A 85 -4.03 7.40 -6.20
C SER A 85 -2.60 7.15 -6.64
N ILE A 86 -2.41 6.77 -7.90
CA ILE A 86 -1.06 6.58 -8.46
C ILE A 86 -0.29 7.88 -8.43
N ARG A 87 -0.94 8.98 -8.84
CA ARG A 87 -0.30 10.31 -8.82
C ARG A 87 0.16 10.68 -7.41
N ASN A 88 -0.72 10.50 -6.42
CA ASN A 88 -0.38 10.82 -5.03
C ASN A 88 0.83 10.01 -4.57
N GLY A 89 0.86 8.73 -4.89
CA GLY A 89 1.97 7.86 -4.54
C GLY A 89 3.26 8.28 -5.20
N VAL A 90 3.22 8.57 -6.51
CA VAL A 90 4.41 8.98 -7.25
C VAL A 90 4.96 10.30 -6.72
N PHE A 91 4.09 11.28 -6.46
CA PHE A 91 4.53 12.55 -5.90
C PHE A 91 5.21 12.37 -4.55
N GLU A 92 4.66 11.51 -3.70
CA GLU A 92 5.28 11.26 -2.40
C GLU A 92 6.65 10.62 -2.57
N LEU A 93 6.78 9.68 -3.50
CA LEU A 93 8.07 9.02 -3.74
C LEU A 93 9.11 9.99 -4.29
N GLU A 94 8.71 10.93 -5.15
CA GLU A 94 9.63 11.93 -5.67
C GLU A 94 10.26 12.78 -4.57
N ARG A 95 9.57 12.94 -3.47
CA ARG A 95 10.08 13.73 -2.33
C ARG A 95 11.12 12.98 -1.52
N HIS A 96 11.18 11.66 -1.62
CA HIS A 96 11.99 10.82 -0.73
C HIS A 96 13.04 10.00 -1.45
N TYR A 97 12.91 9.85 -2.76
CA TYR A 97 13.78 8.96 -3.52
C TYR A 97 14.44 9.67 -4.69
N SER A 98 15.52 9.06 -5.19
CA SER A 98 16.29 9.57 -6.31
C SER A 98 15.61 9.22 -7.64
N PRO A 99 15.78 10.03 -8.71
CA PRO A 99 15.31 9.65 -10.04
C PRO A 99 15.89 8.32 -10.56
N ASP A 100 17.02 7.89 -10.01
CA ASP A 100 17.64 6.63 -10.39
C ASP A 100 17.00 5.41 -9.72
N ASP A 101 16.13 5.64 -8.74
CA ASP A 101 15.44 4.56 -8.05
C ASP A 101 14.31 4.00 -8.93
N LEU A 102 14.14 2.69 -8.89
CA LEU A 102 13.10 2.01 -9.65
C LEU A 102 11.84 1.87 -8.80
N VAL A 103 10.70 2.22 -9.39
CA VAL A 103 9.41 2.09 -8.71
C VAL A 103 8.57 1.02 -9.42
N LEU A 104 8.13 0.04 -8.65
CA LEU A 104 7.28 -1.03 -9.12
C LEU A 104 5.86 -0.78 -8.58
N ILE A 105 4.91 -0.52 -9.47
CA ILE A 105 3.53 -0.20 -9.07
C ILE A 105 2.68 -1.46 -9.16
N HIS A 106 1.95 -1.76 -8.08
CA HIS A 106 1.14 -2.96 -7.99
C HIS A 106 -0.16 -2.69 -7.23
N ASP A 107 -1.25 -3.28 -7.68
CA ASP A 107 -2.51 -3.21 -6.95
C ASP A 107 -2.46 -4.08 -5.71
N ALA A 108 -3.18 -3.66 -4.66
CA ALA A 108 -3.23 -4.40 -3.41
C ALA A 108 -3.97 -5.72 -3.54
N ILE A 109 -4.83 -5.81 -4.53
CA ILE A 109 -5.69 -6.98 -4.71
C ILE A 109 -5.52 -7.56 -6.10
#